data_f9ccd7e4792da0c89df6ffc0d654e6bf
#
_entry.id   f9ccd7e4792da0c89df6ffc0d654e6bf
#
_cell.length_a   1.000
_cell.length_b   1.000
_cell.length_c   1.000
_cell.angle_alpha   90.00
_cell.angle_beta   90.00
_cell.angle_gamma   90.00
#
_symmetry.space_group_name_H-M   'P 1'
#
loop_
_entity.id
_entity.type
_entity.pdbx_description
1 polymer ?
#
loop_
_entity_poly.entity_id
_entity_poly.type
_entity_poly.pdbx_seq_one_letter_code
_entity_poly.pdbx_strand_id
1 'polypeptide(L)'
;RRAQTPYGNAAAVCICPKFVPLAKNLLTDTGIKTATVVNFPDGGDDLARLEIEITNALKYGADEIDAVLPYSEFLKGNITLCEEFLHTAVKLCGKKTPLKIILETGELKSASLIAAAAKLCISHGANFIKTSTGKTGISATPEAANAILETIASGRRNAGFKASGGIKTLEEAKKYLVLANSIMGYKWICPKNFRIGASSLLDNLLEVIERGY
;
A
#
# COMPACT_ATOMS: atom_id res chain seq x y z
N ARG A 1 -14.25 -15.33 -1.09
CA ARG A 1 -15.63 -14.87 -1.33
C ARG A 1 -15.97 -13.57 -0.59
N ARG A 2 -15.40 -13.27 0.59
CA ARG A 2 -15.67 -12.02 1.35
C ARG A 2 -15.38 -10.73 0.56
N ALA A 3 -14.38 -10.73 -0.30
CA ALA A 3 -14.02 -9.55 -1.11
C ALA A 3 -15.02 -9.23 -2.22
N GLN A 4 -15.98 -10.09 -2.45
CA GLN A 4 -17.08 -9.98 -3.41
C GLN A 4 -18.38 -9.78 -2.65
N THR A 5 -19.03 -8.64 -2.80
CA THR A 5 -20.25 -8.29 -2.05
C THR A 5 -21.38 -7.86 -2.98
N PRO A 6 -22.63 -7.90 -2.53
CA PRO A 6 -23.76 -7.36 -3.31
C PRO A 6 -23.64 -5.88 -3.63
N TYR A 7 -22.84 -5.15 -2.85
CA TYR A 7 -22.64 -3.69 -2.97
C TYR A 7 -21.41 -3.32 -3.80
N GLY A 8 -20.65 -4.30 -4.27
CA GLY A 8 -19.45 -4.13 -5.07
C GLY A 8 -18.30 -4.99 -4.59
N ASN A 9 -17.22 -4.97 -5.35
CA ASN A 9 -16.03 -5.77 -5.10
C ASN A 9 -14.92 -4.95 -4.44
N ALA A 10 -14.15 -5.59 -3.54
CA ALA A 10 -12.89 -5.02 -3.11
C ALA A 10 -11.94 -4.85 -4.31
N ALA A 11 -11.13 -3.81 -4.30
CA ALA A 11 -10.19 -3.55 -5.39
C ALA A 11 -9.09 -4.64 -5.48
N ALA A 12 -8.65 -5.16 -4.34
CA ALA A 12 -7.67 -6.23 -4.26
C ALA A 12 -7.79 -7.03 -2.95
N VAL A 13 -7.33 -8.27 -2.98
CA VAL A 13 -7.04 -9.07 -1.79
C VAL A 13 -5.53 -9.13 -1.62
N CYS A 14 -5.03 -8.67 -0.46
CA CYS A 14 -3.60 -8.68 -0.14
C CYS A 14 -3.29 -9.82 0.83
N ILE A 15 -2.42 -10.74 0.44
CA ILE A 15 -2.15 -12.00 1.14
C ILE A 15 -0.66 -12.36 1.13
N CYS A 16 -0.27 -13.32 1.98
CA CYS A 16 1.09 -13.87 1.97
C CYS A 16 1.42 -14.52 0.62
N PRO A 17 2.68 -14.45 0.14
CA PRO A 17 3.08 -14.94 -1.19
C PRO A 17 2.67 -16.38 -1.49
N LYS A 18 2.80 -17.27 -0.52
CA LYS A 18 2.44 -18.71 -0.67
C LYS A 18 0.98 -18.97 -1.04
N PHE A 19 0.08 -18.02 -0.77
CA PHE A 19 -1.35 -18.14 -1.08
C PHE A 19 -1.76 -17.46 -2.40
N VAL A 20 -0.83 -16.81 -3.11
CA VAL A 20 -1.12 -16.13 -4.37
C VAL A 20 -1.75 -17.07 -5.40
N PRO A 21 -1.21 -18.30 -5.66
CA PRO A 21 -1.83 -19.20 -6.63
C PRO A 21 -3.27 -19.57 -6.28
N LEU A 22 -3.53 -19.84 -4.99
CA LEU A 22 -4.88 -20.17 -4.51
C LEU A 22 -5.84 -18.97 -4.71
N ALA A 23 -5.39 -17.76 -4.35
CA ALA A 23 -6.22 -16.57 -4.53
C ALA A 23 -6.51 -16.28 -6.00
N LYS A 24 -5.54 -16.47 -6.90
CA LYS A 24 -5.76 -16.32 -8.35
C LYS A 24 -6.87 -17.23 -8.85
N ASN A 25 -6.86 -18.50 -8.43
CA ASN A 25 -7.93 -19.43 -8.79
C ASN A 25 -9.30 -19.02 -8.24
N LEU A 26 -9.34 -18.59 -6.96
CA LEU A 26 -10.61 -18.23 -6.30
C LEU A 26 -11.18 -16.89 -6.77
N LEU A 27 -10.36 -16.01 -7.33
CA LEU A 27 -10.72 -14.68 -7.79
C LEU A 27 -10.84 -14.58 -9.32
N THR A 28 -10.75 -15.70 -10.03
CA THR A 28 -10.97 -15.75 -11.49
C THR A 28 -12.31 -15.09 -11.82
N ASP A 29 -12.34 -14.28 -12.86
CA ASP A 29 -13.52 -13.56 -13.40
C ASP A 29 -14.22 -12.57 -12.45
N THR A 30 -13.66 -12.32 -11.26
CA THR A 30 -14.23 -11.34 -10.31
C THR A 30 -13.78 -9.90 -10.55
N GLY A 31 -12.69 -9.70 -11.30
CA GLY A 31 -12.02 -8.41 -11.46
C GLY A 31 -11.19 -7.97 -10.23
N ILE A 32 -11.26 -8.70 -9.11
CA ILE A 32 -10.51 -8.41 -7.89
C ILE A 32 -9.03 -8.79 -8.09
N LYS A 33 -8.12 -7.86 -7.80
CA LYS A 33 -6.69 -8.08 -7.93
C LYS A 33 -6.13 -8.89 -6.78
N THR A 34 -5.13 -9.71 -7.07
CA THR A 34 -4.35 -10.41 -6.04
C THR A 34 -3.07 -9.62 -5.78
N ALA A 35 -2.99 -8.99 -4.61
CA ALA A 35 -1.80 -8.30 -4.15
C ALA A 35 -1.03 -9.18 -3.16
N THR A 36 0.29 -9.05 -3.13
CA THR A 36 1.12 -9.71 -2.12
C THR A 36 2.21 -8.79 -1.59
N VAL A 37 2.87 -9.21 -0.52
CA VAL A 37 3.90 -8.44 0.16
C VAL A 37 5.28 -9.05 -0.08
N VAL A 38 6.30 -8.19 -0.13
CA VAL A 38 7.72 -8.58 -0.20
C VAL A 38 8.54 -7.71 0.73
N ASN A 39 9.72 -8.18 1.10
CA ASN A 39 10.57 -7.57 2.13
C ASN A 39 9.81 -7.34 3.45
N PHE A 40 8.87 -8.23 3.73
CA PHE A 40 7.83 -8.06 4.75
C PHE A 40 8.03 -9.03 5.94
N PRO A 41 7.82 -8.58 7.20
CA PRO A 41 7.39 -7.21 7.59
C PRO A 41 8.53 -6.26 7.90
N ASP A 42 9.75 -6.75 7.99
CA ASP A 42 10.93 -6.13 8.61
C ASP A 42 11.54 -4.96 7.83
N GLY A 43 11.32 -4.89 6.51
CA GLY A 43 11.95 -3.84 5.70
C GLY A 43 13.47 -3.95 5.70
N GLY A 44 13.98 -5.18 5.51
CA GLY A 44 15.42 -5.46 5.52
C GLY A 44 16.16 -4.85 4.31
N ASP A 45 17.48 -4.93 4.34
CA ASP A 45 18.42 -4.35 3.37
C ASP A 45 18.95 -5.36 2.35
N ASP A 46 18.52 -6.60 2.40
CA ASP A 46 18.94 -7.68 1.51
C ASP A 46 18.27 -7.57 0.12
N LEU A 47 19.00 -7.00 -0.83
CA LEU A 47 18.53 -6.83 -2.22
C LEU A 47 18.37 -8.16 -2.96
N ALA A 48 19.19 -9.17 -2.64
CA ALA A 48 19.06 -10.49 -3.26
C ALA A 48 17.77 -11.18 -2.81
N ARG A 49 17.41 -11.07 -1.52
CA ARG A 49 16.12 -11.51 -0.99
C ARG A 49 14.97 -10.81 -1.68
N LEU A 50 15.03 -9.48 -1.82
CA LEU A 50 14.00 -8.69 -2.52
C LEU A 50 13.78 -9.20 -3.94
N GLU A 51 14.85 -9.42 -4.70
CA GLU A 51 14.78 -9.92 -6.08
C GLU A 51 14.10 -11.28 -6.17
N ILE A 52 14.49 -12.21 -5.30
CA ILE A 52 13.89 -13.55 -5.22
C ILE A 52 12.41 -13.47 -4.86
N GLU A 53 12.05 -12.66 -3.85
CA GLU A 53 10.66 -12.53 -3.40
C GLU A 53 9.76 -11.92 -4.46
N ILE A 54 10.19 -10.85 -5.17
CA ILE A 54 9.42 -10.24 -6.26
C ILE A 54 9.28 -11.23 -7.42
N THR A 55 10.37 -11.87 -7.84
CA THR A 55 10.35 -12.83 -8.95
C THR A 55 9.38 -13.98 -8.67
N ASN A 56 9.41 -14.53 -7.46
CA ASN A 56 8.48 -15.59 -7.06
C ASN A 56 7.04 -15.10 -6.99
N ALA A 57 6.79 -13.91 -6.44
CA ALA A 57 5.45 -13.34 -6.38
C ALA A 57 4.83 -13.15 -7.78
N LEU A 58 5.62 -12.65 -8.73
CA LEU A 58 5.20 -12.50 -10.13
C LEU A 58 4.96 -13.87 -10.79
N LYS A 59 5.84 -14.84 -10.56
CA LYS A 59 5.68 -16.22 -11.06
C LYS A 59 4.41 -16.89 -10.51
N TYR A 60 4.03 -16.58 -9.28
CA TYR A 60 2.79 -17.06 -8.66
C TYR A 60 1.54 -16.34 -9.20
N GLY A 61 1.71 -15.29 -10.00
CA GLY A 61 0.63 -14.56 -10.65
C GLY A 61 0.09 -13.39 -9.85
N ALA A 62 0.87 -12.79 -8.94
CA ALA A 62 0.48 -11.58 -8.26
C ALA A 62 0.20 -10.45 -9.26
N ASP A 63 -0.93 -9.76 -9.09
CA ASP A 63 -1.30 -8.61 -9.91
C ASP A 63 -0.68 -7.31 -9.39
N GLU A 64 -0.37 -7.23 -8.09
CA GLU A 64 0.17 -6.05 -7.41
C GLU A 64 1.17 -6.48 -6.33
N ILE A 65 2.23 -5.70 -6.12
CA ILE A 65 3.26 -5.94 -5.10
C ILE A 65 3.27 -4.79 -4.10
N ASP A 66 3.22 -5.11 -2.80
CA ASP A 66 3.43 -4.18 -1.69
C ASP A 66 4.81 -4.49 -1.06
N ALA A 67 5.83 -3.68 -1.31
CA ALA A 67 7.20 -3.86 -0.81
C ALA A 67 7.47 -2.95 0.39
N VAL A 68 8.09 -3.48 1.46
CA VAL A 68 8.49 -2.66 2.61
C VAL A 68 9.83 -1.99 2.32
N LEU A 69 9.86 -0.65 2.40
CA LEU A 69 11.09 0.13 2.28
C LEU A 69 12.09 -0.30 3.35
N PRO A 70 13.40 -0.33 3.09
CA PRO A 70 14.41 -0.44 4.13
C PRO A 70 14.43 0.80 5.04
N TYR A 71 13.35 0.99 5.81
CA TYR A 71 13.13 2.22 6.58
C TYR A 71 14.17 2.44 7.67
N SER A 72 14.77 1.37 8.22
CA SER A 72 15.85 1.48 9.16
C SER A 72 17.12 2.06 8.53
N GLU A 73 17.43 1.69 7.28
CA GLU A 73 18.53 2.23 6.51
C GLU A 73 18.23 3.68 6.08
N PHE A 74 16.99 3.97 5.68
CA PHE A 74 16.56 5.33 5.42
C PHE A 74 16.77 6.25 6.63
N LEU A 75 16.42 5.79 7.84
CA LEU A 75 16.62 6.52 9.10
C LEU A 75 18.10 6.74 9.45
N LYS A 76 18.99 5.82 9.07
CA LYS A 76 20.43 5.96 9.21
C LYS A 76 21.07 6.90 8.15
N GLY A 77 20.27 7.36 7.18
CA GLY A 77 20.74 8.19 6.07
C GLY A 77 21.39 7.39 4.93
N ASN A 78 21.25 6.09 4.89
CA ASN A 78 21.74 5.24 3.81
C ASN A 78 20.78 5.29 2.60
N ILE A 79 20.72 6.47 1.98
CA ILE A 79 19.78 6.75 0.87
C ILE A 79 20.14 5.93 -0.37
N THR A 80 21.41 5.73 -0.64
CA THR A 80 21.89 4.94 -1.79
C THR A 80 21.29 3.53 -1.79
N LEU A 81 21.29 2.84 -0.65
CA LEU A 81 20.68 1.51 -0.54
C LEU A 81 19.16 1.56 -0.79
N CYS A 82 18.49 2.58 -0.27
CA CYS A 82 17.05 2.76 -0.53
C CYS A 82 16.77 3.01 -2.02
N GLU A 83 17.63 3.75 -2.73
CA GLU A 83 17.53 3.98 -4.17
C GLU A 83 17.76 2.69 -4.97
N GLU A 84 18.76 1.91 -4.60
CA GLU A 84 19.05 0.60 -5.21
C GLU A 84 17.87 -0.37 -5.01
N PHE A 85 17.30 -0.40 -3.80
CA PHE A 85 16.10 -1.17 -3.48
C PHE A 85 14.92 -0.77 -4.39
N LEU A 86 14.65 0.52 -4.49
CA LEU A 86 13.55 1.06 -5.31
C LEU A 86 13.79 0.76 -6.80
N HIS A 87 15.01 0.96 -7.29
CA HIS A 87 15.38 0.66 -8.66
C HIS A 87 15.15 -0.83 -8.99
N THR A 88 15.62 -1.72 -8.12
CA THR A 88 15.43 -3.16 -8.28
C THR A 88 13.96 -3.54 -8.30
N ALA A 89 13.18 -3.06 -7.33
CA ALA A 89 11.76 -3.36 -7.23
C ALA A 89 10.97 -2.85 -8.45
N VAL A 90 11.22 -1.60 -8.86
CA VAL A 90 10.55 -1.00 -10.04
C VAL A 90 10.91 -1.72 -11.33
N LYS A 91 12.19 -2.08 -11.52
CA LYS A 91 12.68 -2.83 -12.68
C LYS A 91 11.99 -4.18 -12.81
N LEU A 92 11.89 -4.94 -11.72
CA LEU A 92 11.29 -6.28 -11.70
C LEU A 92 9.78 -6.24 -11.89
N CYS A 93 9.07 -5.32 -11.24
CA CYS A 93 7.62 -5.16 -11.42
C CYS A 93 7.25 -4.66 -12.82
N GLY A 94 8.12 -3.85 -13.44
CA GLY A 94 7.90 -3.29 -14.77
C GLY A 94 6.65 -2.42 -14.83
N LYS A 95 6.09 -2.26 -16.05
CA LYS A 95 4.90 -1.41 -16.26
C LYS A 95 3.57 -2.11 -15.98
N LYS A 96 3.57 -3.43 -15.85
CA LYS A 96 2.34 -4.24 -15.77
C LYS A 96 1.87 -4.48 -14.34
N THR A 97 2.80 -4.54 -13.39
CA THR A 97 2.51 -4.87 -12.00
C THR A 97 2.69 -3.63 -11.12
N PRO A 98 1.61 -2.98 -10.67
CA PRO A 98 1.70 -1.85 -9.76
C PRO A 98 2.50 -2.20 -8.50
N LEU A 99 3.51 -1.36 -8.23
CA LEU A 99 4.36 -1.45 -7.05
C LEU A 99 3.90 -0.42 -6.02
N LYS A 100 3.60 -0.89 -4.80
CA LYS A 100 3.34 -0.02 -3.66
C LYS A 100 4.49 -0.12 -2.68
N ILE A 101 4.97 1.01 -2.20
CA ILE A 101 6.02 1.03 -1.18
C ILE A 101 5.41 1.33 0.18
N ILE A 102 5.66 0.45 1.13
CA ILE A 102 5.28 0.59 2.54
C ILE A 102 6.39 1.35 3.24
N LEU A 103 6.08 2.53 3.75
CA LEU A 103 7.05 3.38 4.43
C LEU A 103 7.31 2.99 5.88
N GLU A 104 6.40 2.27 6.52
CA GLU A 104 6.32 2.01 7.95
C GLU A 104 6.36 3.31 8.76
N THR A 105 5.32 4.11 8.54
CA THR A 105 5.25 5.50 9.02
C THR A 105 5.34 5.65 10.55
N GLY A 106 4.95 4.61 11.30
CA GLY A 106 5.10 4.58 12.76
C GLY A 106 6.56 4.56 13.20
N GLU A 107 7.47 3.98 12.40
CA GLU A 107 8.91 3.96 12.67
C GLU A 107 9.60 5.24 12.19
N LEU A 108 9.12 5.87 11.12
CA LEU A 108 9.63 7.16 10.64
C LEU A 108 9.30 8.32 11.57
N LYS A 109 8.20 8.25 12.31
CA LYS A 109 7.76 9.13 13.41
C LYS A 109 7.46 10.59 13.04
N SER A 110 8.22 11.22 12.16
CA SER A 110 8.05 12.65 11.83
C SER A 110 7.44 12.84 10.43
N ALA A 111 6.57 13.85 10.30
CA ALA A 111 5.97 14.22 9.02
C ALA A 111 7.02 14.55 7.94
N SER A 112 8.13 15.17 8.33
CA SER A 112 9.22 15.51 7.41
C SER A 112 9.95 14.27 6.87
N LEU A 113 10.21 13.27 7.71
CA LEU A 113 10.82 12.00 7.26
C LEU A 113 9.86 11.19 6.41
N ILE A 114 8.56 11.17 6.77
CA ILE A 114 7.51 10.52 5.97
C ILE A 114 7.42 11.16 4.58
N ALA A 115 7.39 12.49 4.51
CA ALA A 115 7.36 13.22 3.24
C ALA A 115 8.62 12.97 2.41
N ALA A 116 9.81 12.96 3.04
CA ALA A 116 11.08 12.68 2.35
C ALA A 116 11.11 11.25 1.79
N ALA A 117 10.70 10.25 2.56
CA ALA A 117 10.60 8.87 2.10
C ALA A 117 9.57 8.71 0.98
N ALA A 118 8.39 9.33 1.11
CA ALA A 118 7.37 9.33 0.06
C ALA A 118 7.89 9.95 -1.24
N LYS A 119 8.56 11.10 -1.16
CA LYS A 119 9.18 11.78 -2.30
C LYS A 119 10.24 10.91 -2.98
N LEU A 120 11.10 10.26 -2.21
CA LEU A 120 12.11 9.32 -2.71
C LEU A 120 11.43 8.18 -3.49
N CYS A 121 10.42 7.53 -2.91
CA CYS A 121 9.72 6.42 -3.55
C CYS A 121 9.00 6.84 -4.84
N ILE A 122 8.32 7.99 -4.84
CA ILE A 122 7.61 8.53 -6.00
C ILE A 122 8.59 8.86 -7.12
N SER A 123 9.72 9.52 -6.83
CA SER A 123 10.72 9.88 -7.83
C SER A 123 11.33 8.66 -8.52
N HIS A 124 11.45 7.53 -7.81
CA HIS A 124 11.97 6.27 -8.36
C HIS A 124 10.90 5.38 -9.02
N GLY A 125 9.63 5.76 -9.00
CA GLY A 125 8.62 5.09 -9.80
C GLY A 125 7.63 4.22 -9.03
N ALA A 126 7.54 4.33 -7.73
CA ALA A 126 6.45 3.72 -6.98
C ALA A 126 5.08 4.17 -7.52
N ASN A 127 4.17 3.22 -7.71
CA ASN A 127 2.81 3.51 -8.16
C ASN A 127 1.91 3.94 -7.00
N PHE A 128 2.20 3.47 -5.78
CA PHE A 128 1.49 3.83 -4.57
C PHE A 128 2.47 4.02 -3.40
N ILE A 129 2.11 4.93 -2.52
CA ILE A 129 2.71 5.04 -1.19
C ILE A 129 1.74 4.48 -0.17
N LYS A 130 2.20 3.51 0.62
CA LYS A 130 1.43 2.85 1.67
C LYS A 130 2.02 3.19 3.04
N THR A 131 1.15 3.46 4.02
CA THR A 131 1.60 3.87 5.34
C THR A 131 2.37 2.77 6.07
N SER A 132 1.78 1.60 6.28
CA SER A 132 2.29 0.66 7.28
C SER A 132 2.06 -0.80 6.92
N THR A 133 2.85 -1.69 7.52
CA THR A 133 2.67 -3.14 7.46
C THR A 133 1.47 -3.60 8.30
N GLY A 134 1.16 -2.90 9.38
CA GLY A 134 0.23 -3.33 10.43
C GLY A 134 0.86 -4.35 11.39
N LYS A 135 2.20 -4.42 11.45
CA LYS A 135 2.97 -5.34 12.30
C LYS A 135 3.79 -4.63 13.37
N THR A 136 3.86 -3.32 13.32
CA THR A 136 4.50 -2.46 14.32
C THR A 136 3.46 -1.82 15.26
N GLY A 137 3.92 -1.19 16.33
CA GLY A 137 3.06 -0.63 17.37
C GLY A 137 2.16 0.52 16.87
N ILE A 138 2.65 1.35 15.96
CA ILE A 138 1.92 2.46 15.36
C ILE A 138 1.77 2.18 13.86
N SER A 139 0.53 2.20 13.39
CA SER A 139 0.22 1.98 11.98
C SER A 139 -0.22 3.28 11.28
N ALA A 140 -1.27 3.25 10.46
CA ALA A 140 -1.77 4.45 9.77
C ALA A 140 -2.26 5.49 10.76
N THR A 141 -1.84 6.74 10.57
CA THR A 141 -2.38 7.92 11.27
C THR A 141 -2.80 8.99 10.27
N PRO A 142 -3.76 9.88 10.62
CA PRO A 142 -4.12 10.99 9.75
C PRO A 142 -2.94 11.92 9.44
N GLU A 143 -2.04 12.14 10.39
CA GLU A 143 -0.86 12.99 10.23
C GLU A 143 0.11 12.40 9.19
N ALA A 144 0.37 11.09 9.27
CA ALA A 144 1.19 10.39 8.28
C ALA A 144 0.53 10.40 6.89
N ALA A 145 -0.79 10.20 6.84
CA ALA A 145 -1.56 10.28 5.60
C ALA A 145 -1.50 11.67 4.98
N ASN A 146 -1.61 12.74 5.80
CA ASN A 146 -1.47 14.13 5.34
C ASN A 146 -0.12 14.37 4.68
N ALA A 147 0.97 14.00 5.35
CA ALA A 147 2.32 14.18 4.82
C ALA A 147 2.53 13.47 3.47
N ILE A 148 1.98 12.26 3.32
CA ILE A 148 2.05 11.50 2.07
C ILE A 148 1.20 12.16 0.98
N LEU A 149 -0.06 12.51 1.27
CA LEU A 149 -0.99 13.08 0.30
C LEU A 149 -0.52 14.45 -0.21
N GLU A 150 -0.01 15.32 0.67
CA GLU A 150 0.61 16.60 0.27
C GLU A 150 1.84 16.38 -0.61
N THR A 151 2.66 15.37 -0.31
CA THR A 151 3.82 15.01 -1.14
C THR A 151 3.36 14.54 -2.53
N ILE A 152 2.29 13.75 -2.63
CA ILE A 152 1.71 13.33 -3.90
C ILE A 152 1.15 14.52 -4.67
N ALA A 153 0.39 15.41 -4.01
CA ALA A 153 -0.24 16.58 -4.62
C ALA A 153 0.78 17.58 -5.18
N SER A 154 1.90 17.79 -4.48
CA SER A 154 2.98 18.69 -4.92
C SER A 154 3.93 18.06 -5.93
N GLY A 155 3.85 16.75 -6.12
CA GLY A 155 4.75 15.99 -6.98
C GLY A 155 4.42 16.14 -8.48
N ARG A 156 5.44 15.98 -9.35
CA ARG A 156 5.27 15.94 -10.81
C ARG A 156 4.79 14.58 -11.33
N ARG A 157 4.84 13.55 -10.52
CA ARG A 157 4.51 12.17 -10.85
C ARG A 157 3.24 11.76 -10.13
N ASN A 158 2.31 11.16 -10.86
CA ASN A 158 1.11 10.59 -10.26
C ASN A 158 1.46 9.33 -9.47
N ALA A 159 1.14 9.32 -8.20
CA ALA A 159 1.17 8.15 -7.34
C ALA A 159 -0.15 8.04 -6.58
N GLY A 160 -0.53 6.82 -6.24
CA GLY A 160 -1.67 6.56 -5.36
C GLY A 160 -1.26 6.53 -3.89
N PHE A 161 -2.26 6.57 -3.03
CA PHE A 161 -2.12 6.46 -1.58
C PHE A 161 -2.88 5.25 -1.04
N LYS A 162 -2.27 4.52 -0.10
CA LYS A 162 -2.91 3.42 0.63
C LYS A 162 -2.71 3.59 2.13
N ALA A 163 -3.78 3.93 2.85
CA ALA A 163 -3.79 3.84 4.31
C ALA A 163 -3.91 2.38 4.74
N SER A 164 -3.08 1.89 5.65
CA SER A 164 -3.16 0.52 6.14
C SER A 164 -2.64 0.32 7.55
N GLY A 165 -3.28 -0.64 8.25
CA GLY A 165 -3.02 -0.96 9.65
C GLY A 165 -3.89 -0.13 10.61
N GLY A 166 -4.61 -0.82 11.49
CA GLY A 166 -5.43 -0.20 12.54
C GLY A 166 -6.82 0.29 12.12
N ILE A 167 -7.16 0.32 10.84
CA ILE A 167 -8.45 0.84 10.34
C ILE A 167 -9.48 -0.29 10.36
N LYS A 168 -10.48 -0.20 11.25
CA LYS A 168 -11.45 -1.26 11.50
C LYS A 168 -12.90 -0.85 11.26
N THR A 169 -13.21 0.45 11.34
CA THR A 169 -14.57 0.98 11.30
C THR A 169 -14.74 2.01 10.17
N LEU A 170 -16.00 2.23 9.78
CA LEU A 170 -16.37 3.28 8.84
C LEU A 170 -15.87 4.66 9.29
N GLU A 171 -16.01 4.97 10.58
CA GLU A 171 -15.60 6.28 11.14
C GLU A 171 -14.07 6.47 11.04
N GLU A 172 -13.29 5.41 11.27
CA GLU A 172 -11.84 5.47 11.07
C GLU A 172 -11.50 5.64 9.59
N ALA A 173 -12.17 4.92 8.69
CA ALA A 173 -11.96 5.02 7.26
C ALA A 173 -12.34 6.40 6.69
N LYS A 174 -13.43 7.01 7.18
CA LYS A 174 -13.88 8.37 6.81
C LYS A 174 -12.79 9.42 7.01
N LYS A 175 -11.96 9.32 8.07
CA LYS A 175 -10.87 10.28 8.33
C LYS A 175 -9.92 10.38 7.12
N TYR A 176 -9.54 9.24 6.54
CA TYR A 176 -8.65 9.20 5.38
C TYR A 176 -9.34 9.63 4.08
N LEU A 177 -10.64 9.34 3.93
CA LEU A 177 -11.44 9.78 2.79
C LEU A 177 -11.60 11.29 2.78
N VAL A 178 -11.98 11.88 3.92
CA VAL A 178 -12.13 13.34 4.08
C VAL A 178 -10.81 14.04 3.82
N LEU A 179 -9.72 13.53 4.38
CA LEU A 179 -8.38 14.08 4.18
C LEU A 179 -7.95 14.01 2.70
N ALA A 180 -8.13 12.86 2.06
CA ALA A 180 -7.83 12.70 0.65
C ALA A 180 -8.69 13.63 -0.23
N ASN A 181 -9.96 13.81 0.10
CA ASN A 181 -10.84 14.74 -0.61
C ASN A 181 -10.39 16.20 -0.48
N SER A 182 -9.96 16.62 0.72
CA SER A 182 -9.54 18.01 0.96
C SER A 182 -8.26 18.38 0.21
N ILE A 183 -7.33 17.43 0.03
CA ILE A 183 -6.03 17.67 -0.61
C ILE A 183 -6.07 17.40 -2.11
N MET A 184 -6.68 16.28 -2.52
CA MET A 184 -6.61 15.77 -3.89
C MET A 184 -7.91 16.02 -4.69
N GLY A 185 -9.01 16.32 -4.02
CA GLY A 185 -10.33 16.46 -4.60
C GLY A 185 -11.05 15.12 -4.84
N TYR A 186 -12.38 15.16 -4.86
CA TYR A 186 -13.25 13.99 -4.94
C TYR A 186 -12.95 13.08 -6.14
N LYS A 187 -12.69 13.65 -7.31
CA LYS A 187 -12.45 12.88 -8.55
C LYS A 187 -11.17 12.02 -8.49
N TRP A 188 -10.23 12.37 -7.62
CA TRP A 188 -9.01 11.59 -7.43
C TRP A 188 -9.26 10.30 -6.63
N ILE A 189 -10.30 10.28 -5.80
CA ILE A 189 -10.63 9.14 -4.94
C ILE A 189 -11.26 8.02 -5.78
N CYS A 190 -10.43 7.15 -6.29
CA CYS A 190 -10.84 5.97 -7.04
C CYS A 190 -9.86 4.81 -6.79
N PRO A 191 -10.21 3.56 -7.14
CA PRO A 191 -9.34 2.40 -6.90
C PRO A 191 -7.94 2.48 -7.53
N LYS A 192 -7.72 3.35 -8.49
CA LYS A 192 -6.40 3.57 -9.11
C LYS A 192 -5.49 4.48 -8.29
N ASN A 193 -6.06 5.32 -7.42
CA ASN A 193 -5.31 6.33 -6.69
C ASN A 193 -5.44 6.20 -5.17
N PHE A 194 -6.57 5.69 -4.67
CA PHE A 194 -6.85 5.63 -3.23
C PHE A 194 -7.27 4.23 -2.81
N ARG A 195 -6.65 3.71 -1.77
CA ARG A 195 -6.95 2.40 -1.17
C ARG A 195 -6.94 2.48 0.35
N ILE A 196 -7.74 1.65 0.99
CA ILE A 196 -7.67 1.35 2.42
C ILE A 196 -7.33 -0.13 2.57
N GLY A 197 -6.23 -0.42 3.26
CA GLY A 197 -5.80 -1.78 3.56
C GLY A 197 -6.26 -2.19 4.96
N ALA A 198 -7.28 -3.04 5.03
CA ALA A 198 -7.86 -3.48 6.28
C ALA A 198 -8.38 -4.93 6.16
N SER A 199 -8.54 -5.62 7.28
CA SER A 199 -9.11 -6.97 7.33
C SER A 199 -10.56 -6.99 7.82
N SER A 200 -10.88 -6.21 8.86
CA SER A 200 -12.21 -6.20 9.51
C SER A 200 -13.12 -5.05 9.04
N LEU A 201 -12.57 -4.03 8.40
CA LEU A 201 -13.34 -2.88 7.91
C LEU A 201 -14.48 -3.29 6.98
N LEU A 202 -14.26 -4.29 6.11
CA LEU A 202 -15.28 -4.72 5.17
C LEU A 202 -16.50 -5.29 5.88
N ASP A 203 -16.32 -6.05 6.96
CA ASP A 203 -17.44 -6.57 7.75
C ASP A 203 -18.21 -5.44 8.41
N ASN A 204 -17.50 -4.49 8.99
CA ASN A 204 -18.14 -3.31 9.60
C ASN A 204 -18.92 -2.48 8.56
N LEU A 205 -18.38 -2.30 7.36
CA LEU A 205 -19.09 -1.61 6.27
C LEU A 205 -20.36 -2.35 5.85
N LEU A 206 -20.32 -3.67 5.74
CA LEU A 206 -21.49 -4.48 5.40
C LEU A 206 -22.55 -4.40 6.48
N GLU A 207 -22.17 -4.52 7.76
CA GLU A 207 -23.10 -4.35 8.88
C GLU A 207 -23.77 -2.97 8.90
N VAL A 208 -23.02 -1.90 8.63
CA VAL A 208 -23.54 -0.54 8.57
C VAL A 208 -24.57 -0.40 7.43
N ILE A 209 -24.27 -0.93 6.25
CA ILE A 209 -25.17 -0.87 5.10
C ILE A 209 -26.46 -1.66 5.37
N GLU A 210 -26.34 -2.85 5.96
CA GLU A 210 -27.49 -3.73 6.27
C GLU A 210 -28.40 -3.17 7.36
N ARG A 211 -27.87 -2.37 8.30
CA ARG A 211 -28.67 -1.68 9.34
C ARG A 211 -29.45 -0.49 8.81
N GLY A 212 -29.21 -0.07 7.59
CA GLY A 212 -29.92 1.05 6.92
C GLY A 212 -29.45 2.41 7.47
N TYR A 213 -28.36 2.91 6.97
CA TYR A 213 -27.97 4.31 7.11
C TYR A 213 -28.82 5.18 6.20
#